data_d34c4e639cb1b8e6e8c7f6408cc80253
#
_entry.id   d34c4e639cb1b8e6e8c7f6408cc80253
#
_cell.length_a   1.000
_cell.length_b   1.000
_cell.length_c   1.000
_cell.angle_alpha   90.00
_cell.angle_beta   90.00
_cell.angle_gamma   90.00
#
_symmetry.space_group_name_H-M   'P 1'
#
loop_
_entity.id
_entity.type
_entity.pdbx_description
1 polymer ?
#
loop_
_entity_poly.entity_id
_entity_poly.type
_entity_poly.pdbx_seq_one_letter_code
_entity_poly.pdbx_strand_id
1 'polypeptide(L)'
;MNPTIFDPIALEMWYSGEANDHLLQTELENYLMNYIPSFPRKAQRKLFQTFIQGLLSPLERKSIEPIALHFSGEKYVRPLQQFFTRSPFQEQPLLDTYQTLLSKQIGAGRGMLSVDDTSFIKKGKHSAGVKRQYCGRLGKTENCQTGVFLAYAGDKGYGLVDYELYIPKEWFSEEYSALRKECHVPEEKMFASKHEIAQRMLNQILQDGRFQVQWVGCDAAYGNDHAFLDGLVLPEGVWYFAATNAKEQVFLEYPQQLFPNSKRGRPRKHPVLSSVPTSVRDVAEDPSIPWEGVVLAEGAKGPIHAERKFLRCYSCRADGNHNYVKAGDEIWLYLRKYADGEVKYFVCNAPADLPVSELDRAATLRWPIEQCFEECKSNLGMGHYECRSYRGWVRHMLFVMIAHLFATQMRESFKKKQSH
;
A
#
# COMPACT_ATOMS: atom_id res chain seq x y z
N MET A 1 -2.51 19.62 -2.45
CA MET A 1 -2.18 18.74 -3.58
C MET A 1 -0.69 18.83 -3.80
N ASN A 2 0.08 17.82 -3.38
CA ASN A 2 1.47 17.70 -3.83
C ASN A 2 1.45 17.67 -5.36
N PRO A 3 2.42 18.28 -6.05
CA PRO A 3 2.51 18.16 -7.49
C PRO A 3 2.53 16.67 -7.82
N THR A 4 1.59 16.23 -8.65
CA THR A 4 1.60 14.89 -9.23
C THR A 4 3.01 14.62 -9.77
N ILE A 5 3.54 13.43 -9.55
CA ILE A 5 4.90 13.01 -9.98
C ILE A 5 5.06 13.16 -11.50
N PHE A 6 3.96 13.09 -12.22
CA PHE A 6 3.86 13.41 -13.63
C PHE A 6 3.04 14.69 -13.77
N ASP A 7 3.70 15.83 -13.50
CA ASP A 7 3.25 17.05 -14.10
C ASP A 7 3.19 16.81 -15.63
N PRO A 8 2.04 17.01 -16.29
CA PRO A 8 1.97 16.95 -17.75
C PRO A 8 3.08 17.76 -18.42
N ILE A 9 3.48 18.89 -17.83
CA ILE A 9 4.60 19.73 -18.27
C ILE A 9 5.95 18.97 -18.18
N ALA A 10 6.18 18.15 -17.14
CA ALA A 10 7.39 17.33 -17.06
C ALA A 10 7.42 16.25 -18.13
N LEU A 11 6.27 15.64 -18.47
CA LEU A 11 6.15 14.71 -19.60
C LEU A 11 6.30 15.43 -20.95
N GLU A 12 5.76 16.62 -21.14
CA GLU A 12 5.97 17.43 -22.34
C GLU A 12 7.42 17.85 -22.50
N MET A 13 8.13 18.18 -21.42
CA MET A 13 9.58 18.42 -21.45
C MET A 13 10.38 17.16 -21.78
N TRP A 14 9.87 15.95 -21.48
CA TRP A 14 10.44 14.68 -21.89
C TRP A 14 10.36 14.47 -23.40
N TYR A 15 9.32 14.97 -24.05
CA TYR A 15 9.05 14.78 -25.48
C TYR A 15 9.46 15.97 -26.36
N SER A 16 9.88 17.12 -25.78
CA SER A 16 10.12 18.33 -26.53
C SER A 16 11.57 18.58 -27.00
N GLY A 17 12.51 17.61 -26.80
CA GLY A 17 13.88 17.82 -27.24
C GLY A 17 14.65 16.52 -27.56
N GLU A 18 15.13 16.36 -28.80
CA GLU A 18 15.95 15.22 -29.27
C GLU A 18 17.17 14.92 -28.37
N ALA A 19 17.79 15.95 -27.77
CA ALA A 19 18.95 15.78 -26.88
C ALA A 19 18.57 15.13 -25.51
N ASN A 20 17.36 15.34 -25.04
CA ASN A 20 16.86 14.74 -23.80
C ASN A 20 16.45 13.29 -24.01
N ASP A 21 15.92 12.94 -25.19
CA ASP A 21 15.50 11.58 -25.51
C ASP A 21 16.68 10.60 -25.50
N HIS A 22 17.83 10.99 -26.09
CA HIS A 22 19.04 10.17 -26.07
C HIS A 22 19.59 9.95 -24.65
N LEU A 23 19.57 10.97 -23.82
CA LEU A 23 19.99 10.88 -22.42
C LEU A 23 19.08 9.93 -21.64
N LEU A 24 17.76 10.10 -21.78
CA LEU A 24 16.78 9.25 -21.11
C LEU A 24 16.86 7.78 -21.56
N GLN A 25 17.07 7.56 -22.85
CA GLN A 25 17.28 6.22 -23.39
C GLN A 25 18.53 5.56 -22.78
N THR A 26 19.64 6.29 -22.69
CA THR A 26 20.89 5.81 -22.09
C THR A 26 20.72 5.51 -20.61
N GLU A 27 20.08 6.38 -19.85
CA GLU A 27 19.80 6.20 -18.42
C GLU A 27 18.87 5.00 -18.19
N LEU A 28 17.84 4.82 -19.04
CA LEU A 28 16.96 3.66 -18.98
C LEU A 28 17.73 2.36 -19.26
N GLU A 29 18.58 2.34 -20.29
CA GLU A 29 19.40 1.18 -20.60
C GLU A 29 20.32 0.83 -19.42
N ASN A 30 21.01 1.79 -18.84
CA ASN A 30 21.86 1.61 -17.66
C ASN A 30 21.06 1.09 -16.46
N TYR A 31 19.88 1.65 -16.20
CA TYR A 31 18.99 1.19 -15.13
C TYR A 31 18.55 -0.27 -15.34
N LEU A 32 18.13 -0.63 -16.55
CA LEU A 32 17.67 -1.97 -16.88
C LEU A 32 18.77 -3.03 -16.86
N MET A 33 20.04 -2.64 -17.00
CA MET A 33 21.17 -3.55 -16.85
C MET A 33 21.21 -4.26 -15.50
N ASN A 34 20.70 -3.65 -14.43
CA ASN A 34 20.61 -4.29 -13.11
C ASN A 34 19.72 -5.55 -13.10
N TYR A 35 18.72 -5.61 -13.98
CA TYR A 35 17.75 -6.70 -14.05
C TYR A 35 18.12 -7.78 -15.08
N ILE A 36 19.05 -7.49 -15.99
CA ILE A 36 19.46 -8.40 -17.09
C ILE A 36 19.91 -9.79 -16.60
N PRO A 37 20.65 -9.90 -15.46
CA PRO A 37 21.05 -11.22 -14.95
C PRO A 37 19.88 -12.18 -14.66
N SER A 38 18.69 -11.67 -14.37
CA SER A 38 17.49 -12.48 -14.13
C SER A 38 16.91 -13.11 -15.40
N PHE A 39 17.40 -12.71 -16.59
CA PHE A 39 16.93 -13.21 -17.88
C PHE A 39 18.01 -14.00 -18.59
N PRO A 40 17.96 -15.34 -18.60
CA PRO A 40 19.01 -16.17 -19.22
C PRO A 40 19.08 -16.01 -20.73
N ARG A 41 17.94 -15.72 -21.40
CA ARG A 41 17.87 -15.68 -22.88
C ARG A 41 17.85 -14.24 -23.39
N LYS A 42 18.64 -13.96 -24.45
CA LYS A 42 18.68 -12.65 -25.13
C LYS A 42 17.28 -12.15 -25.56
N ALA A 43 16.42 -13.05 -26.02
CA ALA A 43 15.05 -12.71 -26.40
C ALA A 43 14.22 -12.20 -25.20
N GLN A 44 14.38 -12.80 -24.01
CA GLN A 44 13.69 -12.35 -22.80
C GLN A 44 14.13 -10.94 -22.40
N ARG A 45 15.43 -10.65 -22.47
CA ARG A 45 16.01 -9.33 -22.20
C ARG A 45 15.39 -8.26 -23.09
N LYS A 46 15.31 -8.55 -24.40
CA LYS A 46 14.67 -7.64 -25.36
C LYS A 46 13.19 -7.40 -25.05
N LEU A 47 12.42 -8.46 -24.77
CA LEU A 47 11.00 -8.35 -24.47
C LEU A 47 10.76 -7.58 -23.17
N PHE A 48 11.59 -7.79 -22.13
CA PHE A 48 11.57 -7.01 -20.90
C PHE A 48 11.81 -5.53 -21.16
N GLN A 49 12.91 -5.19 -21.86
CA GLN A 49 13.25 -3.80 -22.21
C GLN A 49 12.12 -3.14 -23.00
N THR A 50 11.61 -3.82 -24.05
CA THR A 50 10.48 -3.31 -24.84
C THR A 50 9.24 -3.03 -23.98
N PHE A 51 8.92 -3.92 -23.03
CA PHE A 51 7.74 -3.73 -22.20
C PHE A 51 7.91 -2.56 -21.22
N ILE A 52 9.08 -2.42 -20.58
CA ILE A 52 9.35 -1.26 -19.71
C ILE A 52 9.31 0.05 -20.52
N GLN A 53 9.89 0.10 -21.70
CA GLN A 53 9.79 1.26 -22.60
C GLN A 53 8.32 1.57 -22.94
N GLY A 54 7.50 0.55 -23.17
CA GLY A 54 6.08 0.70 -23.42
C GLY A 54 5.29 1.26 -22.23
N LEU A 55 5.64 0.85 -21.00
CA LEU A 55 5.02 1.41 -19.79
C LEU A 55 5.39 2.89 -19.60
N LEU A 56 6.60 3.27 -19.95
CA LEU A 56 7.11 4.65 -19.83
C LEU A 56 6.70 5.54 -21.02
N SER A 57 6.17 4.99 -22.10
CA SER A 57 5.78 5.72 -23.30
C SER A 57 4.45 6.48 -23.16
N PRO A 58 4.11 7.42 -24.06
CA PRO A 58 2.85 8.14 -24.03
C PRO A 58 1.65 7.35 -24.55
N LEU A 59 1.78 6.02 -24.76
CA LEU A 59 0.66 5.20 -25.18
C LEU A 59 -0.51 5.30 -24.22
N GLU A 60 -1.70 5.61 -24.72
CA GLU A 60 -2.92 5.66 -23.90
C GLU A 60 -3.23 4.30 -23.28
N ARG A 61 -3.02 3.21 -24.05
CA ARG A 61 -3.22 1.85 -23.58
C ARG A 61 -1.90 1.09 -23.52
N LYS A 62 -1.46 0.77 -22.32
CA LYS A 62 -0.18 0.11 -22.02
C LYS A 62 -0.38 -1.39 -21.72
N SER A 63 -1.09 -2.09 -22.63
CA SER A 63 -1.20 -3.54 -22.60
C SER A 63 -0.23 -4.18 -23.60
N ILE A 64 -0.10 -5.51 -23.57
CA ILE A 64 0.89 -6.25 -24.35
C ILE A 64 0.82 -5.94 -25.84
N GLU A 65 -0.37 -5.95 -26.42
CA GLU A 65 -0.56 -5.79 -27.88
C GLU A 65 -0.18 -4.37 -28.36
N PRO A 66 -0.73 -3.26 -27.80
CA PRO A 66 -0.32 -1.91 -28.19
C PRO A 66 1.18 -1.66 -28.04
N ILE A 67 1.79 -2.15 -26.96
CA ILE A 67 3.23 -2.01 -26.73
C ILE A 67 4.02 -2.78 -27.81
N ALA A 68 3.66 -4.03 -28.10
CA ALA A 68 4.34 -4.83 -29.11
C ALA A 68 4.23 -4.21 -30.51
N LEU A 69 3.02 -3.75 -30.89
CA LEU A 69 2.78 -3.10 -32.18
C LEU A 69 3.60 -1.83 -32.33
N HIS A 70 3.66 -1.00 -31.31
CA HIS A 70 4.36 0.29 -31.35
C HIS A 70 5.89 0.13 -31.41
N PHE A 71 6.48 -0.75 -30.59
CA PHE A 71 7.94 -0.84 -30.46
C PHE A 71 8.60 -1.95 -31.28
N SER A 72 7.87 -2.97 -31.72
CA SER A 72 8.48 -4.16 -32.33
C SER A 72 7.71 -4.76 -33.49
N GLY A 73 6.46 -4.33 -33.70
CA GLY A 73 5.57 -4.82 -34.75
C GLY A 73 4.82 -6.11 -34.41
N GLU A 74 3.85 -6.46 -35.26
CA GLU A 74 2.84 -7.51 -35.05
C GLU A 74 3.45 -8.89 -34.66
N LYS A 75 4.54 -9.27 -35.31
CA LYS A 75 5.25 -10.54 -35.03
C LYS A 75 5.71 -10.70 -33.58
N TYR A 76 5.80 -9.62 -32.82
CA TYR A 76 6.22 -9.64 -31.41
C TYR A 76 5.06 -9.70 -30.40
N VAL A 77 3.80 -9.55 -30.82
CA VAL A 77 2.62 -9.65 -29.94
C VAL A 77 2.60 -11.01 -29.22
N ARG A 78 2.64 -12.11 -29.98
CA ARG A 78 2.63 -13.46 -29.42
C ARG A 78 3.87 -13.78 -28.56
N PRO A 79 5.10 -13.47 -28.97
CA PRO A 79 6.28 -13.59 -28.09
C PRO A 79 6.14 -12.84 -26.77
N LEU A 80 5.61 -11.61 -26.77
CA LEU A 80 5.42 -10.82 -25.55
C LEU A 80 4.32 -11.41 -24.66
N GLN A 81 3.22 -11.94 -25.23
CA GLN A 81 2.20 -12.67 -24.48
C GLN A 81 2.79 -13.93 -23.81
N GLN A 82 3.64 -14.69 -24.52
CA GLN A 82 4.30 -15.87 -23.97
C GLN A 82 5.34 -15.51 -22.91
N PHE A 83 6.01 -14.37 -23.05
CA PHE A 83 6.95 -13.85 -22.05
C PHE A 83 6.26 -13.63 -20.71
N PHE A 84 5.04 -13.11 -20.69
CA PHE A 84 4.25 -12.93 -19.47
C PHE A 84 3.71 -14.24 -18.89
N THR A 85 3.33 -15.20 -19.72
CA THR A 85 2.55 -16.36 -19.26
C THR A 85 3.38 -17.64 -19.11
N ARG A 86 4.39 -17.86 -19.96
CA ARG A 86 5.10 -19.15 -20.09
C ARG A 86 6.62 -19.06 -19.96
N SER A 87 7.21 -17.89 -20.05
CA SER A 87 8.67 -17.75 -20.05
C SER A 87 9.27 -18.21 -18.71
N PRO A 88 10.35 -19.02 -18.71
CA PRO A 88 10.87 -19.68 -17.51
C PRO A 88 11.88 -18.82 -16.74
N PHE A 89 11.59 -17.55 -16.50
CA PHE A 89 12.35 -16.76 -15.54
C PHE A 89 11.60 -16.65 -14.20
N GLN A 90 12.34 -16.44 -13.12
CA GLN A 90 11.79 -16.29 -11.78
C GLN A 90 11.54 -14.82 -11.48
N GLU A 91 10.45 -14.52 -10.82
CA GLU A 91 10.06 -13.16 -10.45
C GLU A 91 10.82 -12.66 -9.21
N GLN A 92 11.17 -13.56 -8.27
CA GLN A 92 11.81 -13.19 -7.00
C GLN A 92 13.16 -12.48 -7.17
N PRO A 93 14.10 -12.94 -8.01
CA PRO A 93 15.36 -12.22 -8.23
C PRO A 93 15.20 -10.82 -8.81
N LEU A 94 14.13 -10.60 -9.60
CA LEU A 94 13.79 -9.28 -10.12
C LEU A 94 13.25 -8.37 -9.00
N LEU A 95 12.39 -8.92 -8.14
CA LEU A 95 11.84 -8.21 -6.99
C LEU A 95 12.96 -7.85 -6.00
N ASP A 96 13.88 -8.77 -5.71
CA ASP A 96 15.03 -8.53 -4.83
C ASP A 96 15.94 -7.42 -5.36
N THR A 97 16.21 -7.43 -6.68
CA THR A 97 16.96 -6.36 -7.35
C THR A 97 16.23 -5.02 -7.23
N TYR A 98 14.94 -5.01 -7.51
CA TYR A 98 14.08 -3.84 -7.40
C TYR A 98 14.09 -3.25 -5.99
N GLN A 99 13.82 -4.08 -4.97
CA GLN A 99 13.82 -3.66 -3.56
C GLN A 99 15.18 -3.12 -3.12
N THR A 100 16.27 -3.72 -3.61
CA THR A 100 17.64 -3.24 -3.34
C THR A 100 17.88 -1.85 -3.94
N LEU A 101 17.43 -1.60 -5.17
CA LEU A 101 17.57 -0.30 -5.81
C LEU A 101 16.65 0.74 -5.15
N LEU A 102 15.42 0.37 -4.83
CA LEU A 102 14.48 1.23 -4.14
C LEU A 102 15.01 1.63 -2.76
N SER A 103 15.48 0.67 -1.96
CA SER A 103 16.01 0.94 -0.62
C SER A 103 17.26 1.85 -0.64
N LYS A 104 18.13 1.70 -1.63
CA LYS A 104 19.29 2.62 -1.82
C LYS A 104 18.83 4.04 -2.14
N GLN A 105 17.76 4.21 -2.85
CA GLN A 105 17.25 5.52 -3.25
C GLN A 105 16.49 6.23 -2.13
N ILE A 106 15.56 5.54 -1.48
CA ILE A 106 14.62 6.15 -0.53
C ILE A 106 14.63 5.53 0.86
N GLY A 107 15.24 4.36 1.04
CA GLY A 107 15.14 3.55 2.25
C GLY A 107 15.96 4.06 3.45
N ALA A 108 16.81 5.08 3.26
CA ALA A 108 17.57 5.69 4.33
C ALA A 108 16.75 6.78 5.05
N GLY A 109 16.66 6.69 6.35
CA GLY A 109 15.87 7.60 7.18
C GLY A 109 14.65 6.91 7.78
N ARG A 110 14.08 7.50 8.82
CA ARG A 110 12.95 6.95 9.58
C ARG A 110 11.65 7.06 8.77
N GLY A 111 11.33 6.04 7.97
CA GLY A 111 10.17 6.03 7.09
C GLY A 111 8.99 5.24 7.64
N MET A 112 7.92 5.24 6.86
CA MET A 112 6.73 4.43 7.08
C MET A 112 6.63 3.35 6.01
N LEU A 113 6.39 2.11 6.45
CA LEU A 113 5.96 1.01 5.60
C LEU A 113 4.44 0.91 5.69
N SER A 114 3.75 1.27 4.62
CA SER A 114 2.27 1.27 4.58
C SER A 114 1.74 0.08 3.81
N VAL A 115 0.59 -0.45 4.25
CA VAL A 115 -0.19 -1.45 3.50
C VAL A 115 -1.52 -0.87 3.06
N ASP A 116 -1.93 -1.22 1.85
CA ASP A 116 -3.25 -0.94 1.31
C ASP A 116 -3.59 -1.95 0.21
N ASP A 117 -4.87 -2.04 -0.16
CA ASP A 117 -5.29 -2.87 -1.28
C ASP A 117 -5.89 -2.02 -2.41
N THR A 118 -5.73 -2.52 -3.64
CA THR A 118 -6.36 -1.85 -4.77
C THR A 118 -6.99 -2.84 -5.74
N SER A 119 -8.14 -2.42 -6.30
CA SER A 119 -8.98 -3.27 -7.15
C SER A 119 -8.84 -2.93 -8.63
N PHE A 120 -8.90 -3.97 -9.46
CA PHE A 120 -8.83 -3.91 -10.92
C PHE A 120 -10.11 -4.50 -11.51
N ILE A 121 -10.96 -3.67 -12.10
CA ILE A 121 -12.24 -4.08 -12.68
C ILE A 121 -12.00 -5.03 -13.86
N LYS A 122 -12.76 -6.12 -13.91
CA LYS A 122 -12.72 -7.11 -14.99
C LYS A 122 -14.11 -7.41 -15.53
N LYS A 123 -14.24 -7.50 -16.85
CA LYS A 123 -15.52 -7.85 -17.49
C LYS A 123 -15.77 -9.36 -17.48
N GLY A 124 -14.71 -10.16 -17.55
CA GLY A 124 -14.79 -11.63 -17.64
C GLY A 124 -14.63 -12.33 -16.29
N LYS A 125 -14.86 -13.66 -16.28
CA LYS A 125 -14.77 -14.53 -15.10
C LYS A 125 -13.49 -15.39 -15.08
N HIS A 126 -12.64 -15.31 -16.09
CA HIS A 126 -11.49 -16.21 -16.32
C HIS A 126 -10.15 -15.58 -15.98
N SER A 127 -10.08 -14.60 -15.08
CA SER A 127 -8.82 -14.06 -14.60
C SER A 127 -8.56 -14.54 -13.17
N ALA A 128 -7.31 -14.89 -12.85
CA ALA A 128 -6.94 -15.40 -11.52
C ALA A 128 -7.46 -14.49 -10.39
N GLY A 129 -8.20 -15.04 -9.44
CA GLY A 129 -8.74 -14.30 -8.30
C GLY A 129 -9.90 -13.33 -8.59
N VAL A 130 -10.44 -13.33 -9.81
CA VAL A 130 -11.60 -12.49 -10.14
C VAL A 130 -12.86 -12.95 -9.43
N LYS A 131 -13.59 -12.01 -8.85
CA LYS A 131 -14.88 -12.25 -8.19
C LYS A 131 -15.67 -10.94 -8.08
N ARG A 132 -17.00 -11.05 -7.91
CA ARG A 132 -17.81 -9.93 -7.43
C ARG A 132 -17.51 -9.70 -5.95
N GLN A 133 -16.79 -8.64 -5.65
CA GLN A 133 -16.35 -8.25 -4.31
C GLN A 133 -16.38 -6.73 -4.18
N TYR A 134 -16.24 -6.22 -2.97
CA TYR A 134 -16.20 -4.77 -2.75
C TYR A 134 -15.00 -4.17 -3.49
N CYS A 135 -15.28 -3.15 -4.27
CA CYS A 135 -14.30 -2.39 -5.03
C CYS A 135 -14.21 -0.98 -4.44
N GLY A 136 -13.19 -0.71 -3.61
CA GLY A 136 -13.00 0.58 -2.93
C GLY A 136 -13.02 1.77 -3.88
N ARG A 137 -12.42 1.63 -5.07
CA ARG A 137 -12.44 2.67 -6.11
C ARG A 137 -13.84 3.12 -6.55
N LEU A 138 -14.81 2.21 -6.55
CA LEU A 138 -16.19 2.48 -6.97
C LEU A 138 -17.15 2.62 -5.80
N GLY A 139 -16.73 2.33 -4.57
CA GLY A 139 -17.58 2.32 -3.38
C GLY A 139 -18.72 1.29 -3.43
N LYS A 140 -18.62 0.26 -4.29
CA LYS A 140 -19.68 -0.76 -4.49
C LYS A 140 -19.08 -2.13 -4.80
N THR A 141 -19.93 -3.17 -4.73
CA THR A 141 -19.56 -4.52 -5.19
C THR A 141 -19.48 -4.58 -6.70
N GLU A 142 -18.31 -4.98 -7.23
CA GLU A 142 -18.05 -5.09 -8.66
C GLU A 142 -17.22 -6.34 -8.96
N ASN A 143 -17.23 -6.78 -10.23
CA ASN A 143 -16.40 -7.89 -10.69
C ASN A 143 -14.95 -7.40 -10.84
N CYS A 144 -14.08 -7.76 -9.93
CA CYS A 144 -12.71 -7.26 -9.89
C CYS A 144 -11.72 -8.29 -9.34
N GLN A 145 -10.44 -8.04 -9.62
CA GLN A 145 -9.30 -8.61 -8.91
C GLN A 145 -8.82 -7.59 -7.88
N THR A 146 -8.28 -8.05 -6.76
CA THR A 146 -7.71 -7.16 -5.74
C THR A 146 -6.28 -7.58 -5.46
N GLY A 147 -5.36 -6.63 -5.48
CA GLY A 147 -3.97 -6.83 -5.03
C GLY A 147 -3.75 -6.10 -3.71
N VAL A 148 -3.04 -6.75 -2.79
CA VAL A 148 -2.50 -6.16 -1.56
C VAL A 148 -1.10 -5.66 -1.89
N PHE A 149 -0.77 -4.45 -1.48
CA PHE A 149 0.51 -3.80 -1.77
C PHE A 149 1.13 -3.22 -0.51
N LEU A 150 2.45 -3.22 -0.46
CA LEU A 150 3.22 -2.44 0.48
C LEU A 150 3.88 -1.27 -0.23
N ALA A 151 3.96 -0.13 0.45
CA ALA A 151 4.73 1.02 0.03
C ALA A 151 5.62 1.52 1.17
N TYR A 152 6.79 2.01 0.83
CA TYR A 152 7.65 2.75 1.75
C TYR A 152 7.61 4.23 1.41
N ALA A 153 7.53 5.07 2.43
CA ALA A 153 7.62 6.51 2.33
C ALA A 153 8.57 7.07 3.39
N GLY A 154 9.44 7.98 2.99
CA GLY A 154 10.40 8.66 3.86
C GLY A 154 10.78 10.02 3.30
N ASP A 155 11.77 10.66 3.90
CA ASP A 155 12.18 12.03 3.52
C ASP A 155 12.75 12.12 2.10
N LYS A 156 13.22 11.00 1.53
CA LYS A 156 13.81 10.94 0.19
C LYS A 156 12.84 10.50 -0.90
N GLY A 157 11.55 10.30 -0.55
CA GLY A 157 10.53 9.89 -1.50
C GLY A 157 9.76 8.65 -1.06
N TYR A 158 9.09 8.04 -2.01
CA TYR A 158 8.21 6.90 -1.78
C TYR A 158 8.18 5.96 -2.99
N GLY A 159 7.74 4.73 -2.75
CA GLY A 159 7.54 3.73 -3.80
C GLY A 159 6.88 2.46 -3.27
N LEU A 160 6.26 1.71 -4.16
CA LEU A 160 5.74 0.38 -3.82
C LEU A 160 6.91 -0.54 -3.50
N VAL A 161 6.79 -1.38 -2.46
CA VAL A 161 7.86 -2.28 -1.99
C VAL A 161 7.58 -3.71 -2.38
N ASP A 162 6.34 -4.15 -2.17
CA ASP A 162 5.93 -5.54 -2.39
C ASP A 162 4.45 -5.62 -2.75
N TYR A 163 4.00 -6.77 -3.24
CA TYR A 163 2.62 -6.94 -3.72
C TYR A 163 2.22 -8.41 -3.78
N GLU A 164 0.95 -8.69 -3.55
CA GLU A 164 0.39 -10.03 -3.74
C GLU A 164 -1.05 -9.96 -4.26
N LEU A 165 -1.39 -10.85 -5.20
CA LEU A 165 -2.76 -11.01 -5.67
C LEU A 165 -3.60 -11.75 -4.63
N TYR A 166 -4.65 -11.11 -4.13
CA TYR A 166 -5.64 -11.76 -3.30
C TYR A 166 -6.47 -12.75 -4.12
N ILE A 167 -6.52 -14.00 -3.67
CA ILE A 167 -7.35 -15.05 -4.24
C ILE A 167 -8.51 -15.32 -3.28
N PRO A 168 -9.77 -15.01 -3.67
CA PRO A 168 -10.93 -15.22 -2.80
C PRO A 168 -11.09 -16.68 -2.36
N LYS A 169 -11.66 -16.90 -1.16
CA LYS A 169 -11.79 -18.21 -0.52
C LYS A 169 -12.47 -19.23 -1.44
N GLU A 170 -13.47 -18.82 -2.19
CA GLU A 170 -14.24 -19.69 -3.10
C GLU A 170 -13.38 -20.28 -4.22
N TRP A 171 -12.31 -19.60 -4.63
CA TRP A 171 -11.37 -20.12 -5.61
C TRP A 171 -10.67 -21.41 -5.16
N PHE A 172 -10.68 -21.70 -3.86
CA PHE A 172 -10.08 -22.92 -3.28
C PHE A 172 -11.08 -24.07 -3.15
N SER A 173 -12.35 -23.89 -3.54
CA SER A 173 -13.33 -24.96 -3.63
C SER A 173 -13.07 -25.87 -4.85
N GLU A 174 -13.69 -27.06 -4.85
CA GLU A 174 -13.61 -28.00 -5.97
C GLU A 174 -14.19 -27.42 -7.27
N GLU A 175 -15.26 -26.63 -7.16
CA GLU A 175 -15.90 -25.95 -8.28
C GLU A 175 -14.93 -25.08 -9.10
N TYR A 176 -13.96 -24.45 -8.44
CA TYR A 176 -12.96 -23.58 -9.07
C TYR A 176 -11.67 -24.33 -9.45
N SER A 177 -11.55 -25.62 -9.22
CA SER A 177 -10.34 -26.41 -9.50
C SER A 177 -9.87 -26.28 -10.95
N ALA A 178 -10.78 -26.44 -11.91
CA ALA A 178 -10.46 -26.28 -13.34
C ALA A 178 -9.99 -24.86 -13.68
N LEU A 179 -10.65 -23.84 -13.12
CA LEU A 179 -10.31 -22.44 -13.36
C LEU A 179 -8.98 -22.06 -12.74
N ARG A 180 -8.63 -22.59 -11.53
CA ARG A 180 -7.29 -22.40 -10.94
C ARG A 180 -6.19 -22.92 -11.85
N LYS A 181 -6.38 -24.13 -12.45
CA LYS A 181 -5.44 -24.71 -13.42
C LYS A 181 -5.33 -23.86 -14.68
N GLU A 182 -6.47 -23.43 -15.24
CA GLU A 182 -6.50 -22.55 -16.42
C GLU A 182 -5.75 -21.24 -16.17
N CYS A 183 -5.94 -20.65 -15.00
CA CYS A 183 -5.30 -19.39 -14.59
C CYS A 183 -3.87 -19.57 -14.07
N HIS A 184 -3.34 -20.78 -14.02
CA HIS A 184 -2.00 -21.11 -13.50
C HIS A 184 -1.78 -20.52 -12.10
N VAL A 185 -2.78 -20.61 -11.23
CA VAL A 185 -2.60 -20.31 -9.80
C VAL A 185 -1.73 -21.43 -9.21
N PRO A 186 -0.63 -21.11 -8.49
CA PRO A 186 0.26 -22.12 -7.93
C PRO A 186 -0.50 -23.15 -7.08
N GLU A 187 -0.15 -24.44 -7.22
CA GLU A 187 -0.86 -25.52 -6.51
C GLU A 187 -0.66 -25.43 -4.98
N GLU A 188 0.52 -24.98 -4.56
CA GLU A 188 0.89 -24.77 -3.17
C GLU A 188 0.21 -23.53 -2.52
N LYS A 189 -0.43 -22.67 -3.33
CA LYS A 189 -1.08 -21.48 -2.81
C LYS A 189 -2.34 -21.85 -2.05
N MET A 190 -2.36 -21.50 -0.77
CA MET A 190 -3.51 -21.66 0.11
C MET A 190 -4.29 -20.37 0.24
N PHE A 191 -5.53 -20.48 0.69
CA PHE A 191 -6.33 -19.31 1.04
C PHE A 191 -5.65 -18.52 2.17
N ALA A 192 -5.56 -17.21 1.96
CA ALA A 192 -5.21 -16.24 2.98
C ALA A 192 -6.11 -15.02 2.81
N SER A 193 -6.59 -14.46 3.92
CA SER A 193 -7.29 -13.18 3.92
C SER A 193 -6.35 -12.05 3.53
N LYS A 194 -6.88 -10.90 3.17
CA LYS A 194 -6.06 -9.72 2.89
C LYS A 194 -5.21 -9.32 4.09
N HIS A 195 -5.73 -9.44 5.31
CA HIS A 195 -5.02 -9.17 6.55
C HIS A 195 -3.85 -10.12 6.76
N GLU A 196 -4.03 -11.42 6.56
CA GLU A 196 -2.95 -12.42 6.65
C GLU A 196 -1.87 -12.20 5.58
N ILE A 197 -2.27 -11.84 4.35
CA ILE A 197 -1.32 -11.46 3.29
C ILE A 197 -0.52 -10.24 3.73
N ALA A 198 -1.18 -9.19 4.18
CA ALA A 198 -0.56 -7.95 4.63
C ALA A 198 0.41 -8.17 5.80
N GLN A 199 0.00 -8.92 6.84
CA GLN A 199 0.86 -9.27 7.98
C GLN A 199 2.13 -10.01 7.54
N ARG A 200 1.97 -11.03 6.69
CA ARG A 200 3.10 -11.81 6.18
C ARG A 200 4.09 -10.94 5.42
N MET A 201 3.60 -10.10 4.49
CA MET A 201 4.43 -9.19 3.70
C MET A 201 5.13 -8.16 4.59
N LEU A 202 4.41 -7.51 5.51
CA LEU A 202 4.97 -6.53 6.46
C LEU A 202 6.07 -7.16 7.32
N ASN A 203 5.78 -8.29 7.95
CA ASN A 203 6.73 -8.98 8.82
C ASN A 203 7.99 -9.42 8.05
N GLN A 204 7.85 -9.85 6.80
CA GLN A 204 8.97 -10.21 5.95
C GLN A 204 9.85 -9.01 5.61
N ILE A 205 9.29 -7.88 5.19
CA ILE A 205 10.06 -6.67 4.85
C ILE A 205 10.73 -6.08 6.10
N LEU A 206 10.05 -6.10 7.26
CA LEU A 206 10.63 -5.66 8.53
C LEU A 206 11.81 -6.56 8.93
N GLN A 207 11.69 -7.87 8.77
CA GLN A 207 12.75 -8.84 9.07
C GLN A 207 13.95 -8.69 8.12
N ASP A 208 13.72 -8.41 6.83
CA ASP A 208 14.77 -8.20 5.84
C ASP A 208 15.66 -6.99 6.15
N GLY A 209 15.14 -5.98 6.83
CA GLY A 209 15.86 -4.81 7.31
C GLY A 209 16.44 -3.91 6.20
N ARG A 210 16.04 -4.07 4.94
CA ARG A 210 16.51 -3.25 3.80
C ARG A 210 16.06 -1.79 3.89
N PHE A 211 14.93 -1.54 4.54
CA PHE A 211 14.35 -0.21 4.73
C PHE A 211 14.43 0.19 6.20
N GLN A 212 14.84 1.43 6.48
CA GLN A 212 14.79 1.95 7.83
C GLN A 212 13.38 2.38 8.18
N VAL A 213 12.62 1.45 8.76
CA VAL A 213 11.22 1.64 9.13
C VAL A 213 11.13 2.14 10.57
N GLN A 214 10.36 3.19 10.80
CA GLN A 214 9.93 3.65 12.12
C GLN A 214 8.44 3.39 12.32
N TRP A 215 7.66 3.42 11.24
CA TRP A 215 6.21 3.33 11.29
C TRP A 215 5.69 2.22 10.38
N VAL A 216 4.68 1.51 10.84
CA VAL A 216 3.82 0.68 10.00
C VAL A 216 2.48 1.38 9.88
N GLY A 217 2.09 1.75 8.65
CA GLY A 217 0.86 2.46 8.35
C GLY A 217 -0.20 1.58 7.68
N CYS A 218 -1.48 1.78 8.00
CA CYS A 218 -2.59 1.14 7.31
C CYS A 218 -3.83 2.02 7.32
N ASP A 219 -4.78 1.71 6.43
CA ASP A 219 -6.10 2.33 6.42
C ASP A 219 -7.04 1.70 7.48
N ALA A 220 -8.27 2.21 7.56
CA ALA A 220 -9.25 1.74 8.54
C ALA A 220 -9.75 0.31 8.26
N ALA A 221 -9.58 -0.23 7.03
CA ALA A 221 -9.93 -1.62 6.75
C ALA A 221 -9.02 -2.60 7.50
N TYR A 222 -7.75 -2.24 7.66
CA TYR A 222 -6.76 -2.99 8.45
C TYR A 222 -6.71 -2.51 9.91
N GLY A 223 -6.76 -1.20 10.14
CA GLY A 223 -6.57 -0.61 11.46
C GLY A 223 -7.70 -0.89 12.46
N ASN A 224 -8.91 -1.20 11.99
CA ASN A 224 -10.02 -1.65 12.84
C ASN A 224 -9.92 -3.15 13.23
N ASP A 225 -9.05 -3.91 12.59
CA ASP A 225 -8.83 -5.31 12.94
C ASP A 225 -7.71 -5.43 13.97
N HIS A 226 -8.11 -5.57 15.23
CA HIS A 226 -7.15 -5.72 16.33
C HIS A 226 -6.29 -6.97 16.18
N ALA A 227 -6.81 -8.06 15.60
CA ALA A 227 -6.01 -9.26 15.37
C ALA A 227 -4.92 -9.01 14.30
N PHE A 228 -5.21 -8.16 13.33
CA PHE A 228 -4.20 -7.70 12.38
C PHE A 228 -3.09 -6.90 13.07
N LEU A 229 -3.43 -5.92 13.91
CA LEU A 229 -2.44 -5.10 14.60
C LEU A 229 -1.60 -5.93 15.58
N ASP A 230 -2.24 -6.83 16.33
CA ASP A 230 -1.57 -7.70 17.31
C ASP A 230 -0.65 -8.75 16.65
N GLY A 231 -0.91 -9.11 15.40
CA GLY A 231 -0.07 -10.05 14.62
C GLY A 231 1.14 -9.41 13.92
N LEU A 232 1.33 -8.10 14.06
CA LEU A 232 2.52 -7.42 13.54
C LEU A 232 3.73 -7.70 14.43
N VAL A 233 4.80 -8.23 13.85
CA VAL A 233 6.08 -8.45 14.52
C VAL A 233 6.95 -7.21 14.36
N LEU A 234 6.73 -6.24 15.24
CA LEU A 234 7.40 -4.94 15.17
C LEU A 234 8.77 -5.01 15.87
N PRO A 235 9.88 -4.66 15.17
CA PRO A 235 11.19 -4.49 15.81
C PRO A 235 11.18 -3.37 16.86
N GLU A 236 12.18 -3.36 17.74
CA GLU A 236 12.36 -2.26 18.70
C GLU A 236 12.47 -0.90 17.98
N GLY A 237 11.73 0.09 18.46
CA GLY A 237 11.67 1.43 17.87
C GLY A 237 10.79 1.54 16.61
N VAL A 238 10.04 0.50 16.27
CA VAL A 238 9.03 0.50 15.21
C VAL A 238 7.64 0.42 15.83
N TRP A 239 6.75 1.28 15.39
CA TRP A 239 5.38 1.34 15.90
C TRP A 239 4.36 1.35 14.77
N TYR A 240 3.13 0.92 15.04
CA TYR A 240 2.06 1.14 14.08
C TYR A 240 1.43 2.53 14.25
N PHE A 241 0.98 3.08 13.13
CA PHE A 241 0.13 4.27 13.02
C PHE A 241 -1.04 3.91 12.10
N ALA A 242 -2.13 3.44 12.69
CA ALA A 242 -3.25 2.82 11.98
C ALA A 242 -4.45 3.77 11.93
N ALA A 243 -5.00 4.02 10.73
CA ALA A 243 -6.26 4.71 10.62
C ALA A 243 -7.40 3.85 11.16
N THR A 244 -8.39 4.49 11.78
CA THR A 244 -9.57 3.83 12.31
C THR A 244 -10.84 4.55 11.90
N ASN A 245 -12.01 3.94 12.10
CA ASN A 245 -13.29 4.58 11.82
C ASN A 245 -13.80 5.37 13.05
N ALA A 246 -14.74 6.27 12.80
CA ALA A 246 -15.33 7.13 13.83
C ALA A 246 -16.08 6.39 14.95
N LYS A 247 -16.38 5.08 14.76
CA LYS A 247 -17.09 4.24 15.75
C LYS A 247 -16.13 3.42 16.61
N GLU A 248 -14.83 3.44 16.32
CA GLU A 248 -13.83 2.81 17.18
C GLU A 248 -13.99 3.30 18.61
N GLN A 249 -13.82 2.40 19.56
CA GLN A 249 -14.02 2.69 20.98
C GLN A 249 -12.70 2.64 21.75
N VAL A 250 -12.55 3.55 22.68
CA VAL A 250 -11.40 3.64 23.57
C VAL A 250 -11.86 3.90 25.01
N PHE A 251 -11.05 3.53 25.98
CA PHE A 251 -11.23 3.99 27.35
C PHE A 251 -10.28 5.17 27.60
N LEU A 252 -10.84 6.28 28.08
CA LEU A 252 -10.04 7.46 28.42
C LEU A 252 -9.20 7.23 29.69
N GLU A 253 -9.72 6.39 30.60
CA GLU A 253 -9.04 5.95 31.81
C GLU A 253 -9.07 4.42 31.87
N TYR A 254 -8.05 3.80 32.49
CA TYR A 254 -8.03 2.35 32.66
C TYR A 254 -9.19 1.92 33.55
N PRO A 255 -10.17 1.12 33.04
CA PRO A 255 -11.34 0.73 33.81
C PRO A 255 -10.99 -0.30 34.86
N GLN A 256 -11.40 -0.06 36.08
CA GLN A 256 -11.33 -1.06 37.14
C GLN A 256 -12.42 -2.12 36.99
N GLN A 257 -12.09 -3.37 37.26
CA GLN A 257 -13.03 -4.47 37.24
C GLN A 257 -13.72 -4.54 38.63
N LEU A 258 -15.02 -4.34 38.62
CA LEU A 258 -15.84 -4.40 39.82
C LEU A 258 -16.69 -5.67 39.79
N PHE A 259 -16.67 -6.44 40.88
CA PHE A 259 -17.56 -7.60 41.09
C PHE A 259 -18.60 -7.21 42.17
N PRO A 260 -19.72 -6.57 41.79
CA PRO A 260 -20.73 -6.20 42.77
C PRO A 260 -21.30 -7.45 43.42
N ASN A 261 -21.23 -7.53 44.76
CA ASN A 261 -21.88 -8.56 45.55
C ASN A 261 -23.40 -8.44 45.38
N SER A 262 -23.99 -9.31 44.58
CA SER A 262 -25.44 -9.44 44.52
C SER A 262 -25.91 -10.30 45.69
N LYS A 263 -26.65 -9.72 46.61
CA LYS A 263 -27.28 -10.46 47.70
C LYS A 263 -28.41 -11.42 47.23
N ARG A 264 -28.83 -11.34 45.98
CA ARG A 264 -29.87 -12.18 45.35
C ARG A 264 -29.57 -12.42 43.87
N GLY A 265 -29.70 -13.65 43.38
CA GLY A 265 -29.57 -14.06 42.03
C GLY A 265 -28.27 -14.80 41.71
N ARG A 266 -28.12 -15.25 40.43
CA ARG A 266 -26.92 -15.94 39.96
C ARG A 266 -25.74 -14.98 39.93
N PRO A 267 -24.55 -15.33 40.47
CA PRO A 267 -23.36 -14.50 40.37
C PRO A 267 -23.06 -14.11 38.93
N ARG A 268 -22.62 -12.86 38.72
CA ARG A 268 -22.23 -12.36 37.41
C ARG A 268 -20.98 -13.13 36.93
N LYS A 269 -20.98 -13.57 35.71
CA LYS A 269 -19.80 -14.23 35.09
C LYS A 269 -18.72 -13.22 34.69
N HIS A 270 -19.09 -11.99 34.46
CA HIS A 270 -18.21 -10.93 34.00
C HIS A 270 -18.26 -9.73 34.94
N PRO A 271 -17.13 -9.04 35.16
CA PRO A 271 -17.08 -7.85 35.96
C PRO A 271 -17.90 -6.71 35.33
N VAL A 272 -18.30 -5.76 36.15
CA VAL A 272 -18.75 -4.44 35.71
C VAL A 272 -17.52 -3.56 35.63
N LEU A 273 -17.34 -2.83 34.55
CA LEU A 273 -16.26 -1.87 34.44
C LEU A 273 -16.61 -0.55 35.12
N SER A 274 -15.63 0.10 35.78
CA SER A 274 -15.81 1.39 36.44
C SER A 274 -16.08 2.54 35.47
N SER A 275 -15.68 2.38 34.19
CA SER A 275 -15.96 3.35 33.13
C SER A 275 -16.45 2.60 31.87
N VAL A 276 -17.17 3.32 31.03
CA VAL A 276 -17.66 2.83 29.73
C VAL A 276 -16.73 3.31 28.63
N PRO A 277 -16.53 2.53 27.55
CA PRO A 277 -15.75 3.00 26.42
C PRO A 277 -16.48 4.14 25.69
N THR A 278 -15.71 5.05 25.13
CA THR A 278 -16.17 6.24 24.39
C THR A 278 -15.79 6.09 22.94
N SER A 279 -16.66 6.47 22.00
CA SER A 279 -16.29 6.45 20.58
C SER A 279 -15.26 7.54 20.28
N VAL A 280 -14.36 7.27 19.34
CA VAL A 280 -13.34 8.27 18.93
C VAL A 280 -14.01 9.52 18.31
N ARG A 281 -15.25 9.40 17.80
CA ARG A 281 -16.07 10.54 17.38
C ARG A 281 -16.42 11.43 18.55
N ASP A 282 -16.91 10.84 19.65
CA ASP A 282 -17.31 11.61 20.84
C ASP A 282 -16.08 12.33 21.43
N VAL A 283 -14.90 11.70 21.38
CA VAL A 283 -13.63 12.34 21.74
C VAL A 283 -13.32 13.52 20.81
N ALA A 284 -13.58 13.41 19.51
CA ALA A 284 -13.40 14.52 18.57
C ALA A 284 -14.31 15.71 18.89
N GLU A 285 -15.54 15.44 19.31
CA GLU A 285 -16.57 16.43 19.65
C GLU A 285 -16.44 16.99 21.07
N ASP A 286 -15.63 16.37 21.94
CA ASP A 286 -15.43 16.82 23.32
C ASP A 286 -14.69 18.17 23.36
N PRO A 287 -15.36 19.24 23.87
CA PRO A 287 -14.76 20.58 23.97
C PRO A 287 -13.68 20.71 25.06
N SER A 288 -13.62 19.76 26.00
CA SER A 288 -12.60 19.76 27.07
C SER A 288 -11.20 19.42 26.52
N ILE A 289 -11.13 18.78 25.37
CA ILE A 289 -9.88 18.47 24.67
C ILE A 289 -9.77 19.43 23.47
N PRO A 290 -8.88 20.42 23.50
CA PRO A 290 -8.81 21.43 22.44
C PRO A 290 -8.24 20.89 21.16
N TRP A 291 -8.65 21.48 20.04
CA TRP A 291 -7.99 21.33 18.76
C TRP A 291 -6.79 22.28 18.67
N GLU A 292 -5.66 21.79 18.20
CA GLU A 292 -4.44 22.57 17.99
C GLU A 292 -4.14 22.71 16.49
N GLY A 293 -3.80 23.92 16.03
CA GLY A 293 -3.37 24.14 14.66
C GLY A 293 -2.04 23.47 14.34
N VAL A 294 -1.92 22.86 13.18
CA VAL A 294 -0.68 22.23 12.67
C VAL A 294 -0.49 22.49 11.18
N VAL A 295 0.76 22.71 10.78
CA VAL A 295 1.17 22.72 9.37
C VAL A 295 1.64 21.33 8.99
N LEU A 296 0.96 20.71 8.03
CA LEU A 296 1.21 19.32 7.64
C LEU A 296 2.38 19.18 6.66
N ALA A 297 2.45 20.06 5.69
CA ALA A 297 3.44 20.07 4.63
C ALA A 297 3.42 21.41 3.87
N GLU A 298 4.50 21.72 3.16
CA GLU A 298 4.51 22.75 2.14
C GLU A 298 3.87 22.20 0.86
N GLY A 299 2.75 22.75 0.46
CA GLY A 299 2.08 22.40 -0.80
C GLY A 299 2.46 23.34 -1.93
N ALA A 300 2.16 22.97 -3.18
CA ALA A 300 2.40 23.82 -4.36
C ALA A 300 1.68 25.19 -4.31
N LYS A 301 0.65 25.33 -3.47
CA LYS A 301 -0.14 26.56 -3.26
C LYS A 301 0.09 27.20 -1.89
N GLY A 302 1.13 26.82 -1.16
CA GLY A 302 1.44 27.24 0.20
C GLY A 302 1.21 26.14 1.25
N PRO A 303 1.45 26.44 2.54
CA PRO A 303 1.36 25.46 3.61
C PRO A 303 -0.05 24.86 3.74
N ILE A 304 -0.08 23.53 3.93
CA ILE A 304 -1.31 22.78 4.18
C ILE A 304 -1.58 22.81 5.69
N HIS A 305 -2.63 23.54 6.07
CA HIS A 305 -3.05 23.65 7.46
C HIS A 305 -4.10 22.59 7.82
N ALA A 306 -4.03 22.09 9.05
CA ALA A 306 -5.06 21.27 9.67
C ALA A 306 -5.11 21.58 11.17
N GLU A 307 -6.12 21.04 11.84
CA GLU A 307 -6.18 20.98 13.29
C GLU A 307 -5.92 19.54 13.75
N ARG A 308 -5.26 19.37 14.88
CA ARG A 308 -5.04 18.07 15.50
C ARG A 308 -5.58 18.04 16.92
N LYS A 309 -5.93 16.85 17.37
CA LYS A 309 -6.26 16.55 18.75
C LYS A 309 -5.60 15.21 19.09
N PHE A 310 -4.97 15.09 20.24
CA PHE A 310 -4.25 13.87 20.61
C PHE A 310 -4.31 13.64 22.13
N LEU A 311 -4.34 12.38 22.52
CA LEU A 311 -4.32 11.99 23.93
C LEU A 311 -3.87 10.55 24.10
N ARG A 312 -3.49 10.20 25.33
CA ARG A 312 -3.29 8.81 25.74
C ARG A 312 -4.62 8.22 26.15
N CYS A 313 -4.88 7.00 25.75
CA CYS A 313 -6.07 6.24 26.08
C CYS A 313 -5.78 4.74 26.02
N TYR A 314 -6.75 3.90 26.37
CA TYR A 314 -6.61 2.44 26.31
C TYR A 314 -7.50 1.89 25.21
N SER A 315 -6.95 0.96 24.42
CA SER A 315 -7.72 0.30 23.37
C SER A 315 -8.89 -0.49 23.98
N CYS A 316 -10.03 -0.51 23.30
CA CYS A 316 -11.19 -1.27 23.70
C CYS A 316 -11.19 -2.62 22.97
N ARG A 317 -11.06 -3.72 23.69
CA ARG A 317 -10.97 -5.07 23.13
C ARG A 317 -12.22 -5.89 23.45
N ALA A 318 -12.72 -6.66 22.47
CA ALA A 318 -13.76 -7.65 22.73
C ALA A 318 -13.21 -8.76 23.65
N ASP A 319 -13.98 -9.16 24.67
CA ASP A 319 -13.64 -10.26 25.56
C ASP A 319 -14.39 -11.52 25.14
N GLY A 320 -13.90 -12.20 24.11
CA GLY A 320 -14.32 -13.53 23.66
C GLY A 320 -15.80 -13.71 23.27
N ASN A 321 -16.69 -12.98 23.92
CA ASN A 321 -18.12 -12.85 23.61
C ASN A 321 -18.40 -11.38 23.28
N HIS A 322 -18.94 -11.09 22.13
CA HIS A 322 -19.21 -9.73 21.61
C HIS A 322 -20.00 -8.78 22.54
N ASN A 323 -20.45 -9.25 23.68
CA ASN A 323 -21.21 -8.48 24.67
C ASN A 323 -20.34 -7.90 25.80
N TYR A 324 -19.06 -8.25 25.87
CA TYR A 324 -18.16 -7.81 26.93
C TYR A 324 -16.91 -7.19 26.31
N VAL A 325 -16.47 -6.10 26.90
CA VAL A 325 -15.26 -5.41 26.48
C VAL A 325 -14.30 -5.30 27.65
N LYS A 326 -13.01 -5.23 27.34
CA LYS A 326 -11.93 -4.98 28.31
C LYS A 326 -10.99 -3.92 27.77
N ALA A 327 -10.29 -3.24 28.66
CA ALA A 327 -9.17 -2.41 28.24
C ALA A 327 -8.03 -3.30 27.75
N GLY A 328 -7.45 -2.93 26.62
CA GLY A 328 -6.18 -3.44 26.12
C GLY A 328 -5.03 -2.50 26.48
N ASP A 329 -4.04 -2.44 25.59
CA ASP A 329 -2.85 -1.63 25.81
C ASP A 329 -3.13 -0.13 25.78
N GLU A 330 -2.29 0.63 26.48
CA GLU A 330 -2.26 2.07 26.39
C GLU A 330 -1.71 2.51 25.05
N ILE A 331 -2.43 3.38 24.36
CA ILE A 331 -2.14 3.84 23.00
C ILE A 331 -2.28 5.36 22.89
N TRP A 332 -1.73 5.91 21.82
CA TRP A 332 -2.11 7.24 21.36
C TRP A 332 -3.39 7.17 20.53
N LEU A 333 -4.34 8.04 20.81
CA LEU A 333 -5.39 8.43 19.89
C LEU A 333 -4.97 9.78 19.28
N TYR A 334 -4.86 9.82 17.95
CA TYR A 334 -4.49 11.00 17.18
C TYR A 334 -5.60 11.30 16.17
N LEU A 335 -6.15 12.50 16.25
CA LEU A 335 -7.23 12.99 15.41
C LEU A 335 -6.72 14.14 14.55
N ARG A 336 -7.15 14.19 13.29
CA ARG A 336 -6.82 15.28 12.37
C ARG A 336 -8.07 15.80 11.70
N LYS A 337 -8.29 17.11 11.77
CA LYS A 337 -9.40 17.78 11.13
C LYS A 337 -8.87 18.69 10.02
N TYR A 338 -9.40 18.52 8.83
CA TYR A 338 -9.04 19.29 7.65
C TYR A 338 -9.93 20.53 7.49
N ALA A 339 -9.53 21.45 6.59
CA ALA A 339 -10.25 22.70 6.33
C ALA A 339 -11.70 22.52 5.82
N ASP A 340 -12.00 21.38 5.18
CA ASP A 340 -13.33 20.99 4.71
C ASP A 340 -14.21 20.38 5.81
N GLY A 341 -13.65 20.25 7.02
CA GLY A 341 -14.34 19.67 8.19
C GLY A 341 -14.20 18.15 8.31
N GLU A 342 -13.55 17.45 7.34
CA GLU A 342 -13.28 16.01 7.45
C GLU A 342 -12.39 15.73 8.68
N VAL A 343 -12.79 14.76 9.50
CA VAL A 343 -11.99 14.29 10.64
C VAL A 343 -11.48 12.88 10.36
N LYS A 344 -10.17 12.70 10.43
CA LYS A 344 -9.50 11.39 10.36
C LYS A 344 -9.01 10.96 11.73
N TYR A 345 -9.13 9.67 12.01
CA TYR A 345 -8.89 9.06 13.32
C TYR A 345 -7.75 8.05 13.17
N PHE A 346 -6.81 8.06 14.11
CA PHE A 346 -5.67 7.15 14.12
C PHE A 346 -5.38 6.65 15.52
N VAL A 347 -4.95 5.40 15.59
CA VAL A 347 -4.43 4.77 16.81
C VAL A 347 -2.96 4.40 16.62
N CYS A 348 -2.15 4.51 17.68
CA CYS A 348 -0.73 4.28 17.60
C CYS A 348 -0.19 3.71 18.91
N ASN A 349 0.66 2.68 18.84
CA ASN A 349 1.26 2.02 20.00
C ASN A 349 2.63 2.60 20.40
N ALA A 350 3.00 3.77 19.90
CA ALA A 350 4.25 4.42 20.29
C ALA A 350 4.26 4.79 21.78
N PRO A 351 5.45 4.87 22.43
CA PRO A 351 5.57 5.19 23.83
C PRO A 351 5.06 6.61 24.15
N ALA A 352 4.75 6.84 25.43
CA ALA A 352 4.12 8.09 25.88
C ALA A 352 5.04 9.33 25.75
N ASP A 353 6.35 9.12 25.78
CA ASP A 353 7.37 10.17 25.64
C ASP A 353 7.71 10.53 24.19
N LEU A 354 7.04 9.90 23.21
CA LEU A 354 7.25 10.24 21.80
C LEU A 354 6.77 11.68 21.54
N PRO A 355 7.59 12.54 20.92
CA PRO A 355 7.16 13.90 20.55
C PRO A 355 5.95 13.87 19.61
N VAL A 356 4.97 14.74 19.85
CA VAL A 356 3.74 14.81 19.02
C VAL A 356 4.05 15.13 17.56
N SER A 357 5.12 15.87 17.28
CA SER A 357 5.59 16.12 15.92
C SER A 357 5.90 14.83 15.13
N GLU A 358 6.27 13.75 15.79
CA GLU A 358 6.47 12.44 15.15
C GLU A 358 5.12 11.80 14.77
N LEU A 359 4.05 12.02 15.54
CA LEU A 359 2.70 11.60 15.15
C LEU A 359 2.19 12.41 13.96
N ASP A 360 2.48 13.72 13.91
CA ASP A 360 2.17 14.58 12.75
C ASP A 360 2.87 14.07 11.50
N ARG A 361 4.15 13.72 11.63
CA ARG A 361 4.97 13.16 10.55
C ARG A 361 4.41 11.81 10.10
N ALA A 362 4.11 10.89 11.02
CA ALA A 362 3.52 9.59 10.71
C ALA A 362 2.22 9.75 9.91
N ALA A 363 1.34 10.65 10.33
CA ALA A 363 0.07 10.88 9.65
C ALA A 363 0.23 11.44 8.21
N THR A 364 1.35 12.08 7.87
CA THR A 364 1.65 12.50 6.49
C THR A 364 2.27 11.38 5.66
N LEU A 365 3.07 10.49 6.26
CA LEU A 365 3.76 9.41 5.57
C LEU A 365 2.83 8.26 5.13
N ARG A 366 1.60 8.17 5.64
CA ARG A 366 0.63 7.16 5.23
C ARG A 366 0.08 7.38 3.81
N TRP A 367 -0.14 8.63 3.44
CA TRP A 367 -0.79 8.99 2.17
C TRP A 367 -0.02 8.60 0.89
N PRO A 368 1.32 8.57 0.84
CA PRO A 368 2.08 8.24 -0.37
C PRO A 368 1.76 6.90 -1.04
N ILE A 369 1.19 5.91 -0.35
CA ILE A 369 0.76 4.66 -1.01
C ILE A 369 -0.40 4.92 -1.99
N GLU A 370 -1.34 5.80 -1.63
CA GLU A 370 -2.45 6.20 -2.50
C GLU A 370 -1.91 6.93 -3.74
N GLN A 371 -0.88 7.76 -3.56
CA GLN A 371 -0.18 8.43 -4.65
C GLN A 371 0.56 7.46 -5.57
N CYS A 372 1.23 6.43 -5.02
CA CYS A 372 1.80 5.35 -5.84
C CYS A 372 0.74 4.70 -6.74
N PHE A 373 -0.45 4.42 -6.20
CA PHE A 373 -1.53 3.82 -6.98
C PHE A 373 -2.03 4.76 -8.07
N GLU A 374 -2.21 6.04 -7.77
CA GLU A 374 -2.64 7.04 -8.74
C GLU A 374 -1.63 7.14 -9.89
N GLU A 375 -0.36 7.29 -9.59
CA GLU A 375 0.72 7.39 -10.57
C GLU A 375 0.85 6.13 -11.43
N CYS A 376 0.89 4.96 -10.80
CA CYS A 376 1.00 3.69 -11.51
C CYS A 376 -0.21 3.41 -12.40
N LYS A 377 -1.42 3.77 -11.97
CA LYS A 377 -2.64 3.57 -12.75
C LYS A 377 -2.80 4.57 -13.89
N SER A 378 -2.56 5.84 -13.60
CA SER A 378 -2.79 6.91 -14.58
C SER A 378 -1.69 6.97 -15.63
N ASN A 379 -0.43 6.72 -15.24
CA ASN A 379 0.71 6.98 -16.11
C ASN A 379 1.43 5.72 -16.60
N LEU A 380 1.40 4.60 -15.83
CA LEU A 380 2.16 3.39 -16.15
C LEU A 380 1.29 2.19 -16.52
N GLY A 381 -0.01 2.41 -16.67
CA GLY A 381 -0.91 1.34 -17.12
C GLY A 381 -1.03 0.17 -16.16
N MET A 382 -0.93 0.39 -14.83
CA MET A 382 -1.07 -0.65 -13.82
C MET A 382 -2.38 -1.45 -13.95
N GLY A 383 -3.46 -0.82 -14.41
CA GLY A 383 -4.75 -1.44 -14.67
C GLY A 383 -4.95 -1.95 -16.11
N HIS A 384 -3.98 -1.78 -17.00
CA HIS A 384 -4.15 -2.04 -18.44
C HIS A 384 -3.84 -3.49 -18.85
N TYR A 385 -3.39 -4.34 -17.92
CA TYR A 385 -3.10 -5.75 -18.24
C TYR A 385 -4.35 -6.54 -18.65
N GLU A 386 -4.16 -7.41 -19.64
CA GLU A 386 -5.21 -8.28 -20.19
C GLU A 386 -4.92 -9.78 -19.95
N CYS A 387 -3.75 -10.10 -19.38
CA CYS A 387 -3.39 -11.46 -19.05
C CYS A 387 -4.32 -12.03 -17.95
N ARG A 388 -4.76 -13.28 -18.14
CA ARG A 388 -5.67 -13.96 -17.21
C ARG A 388 -4.95 -14.76 -16.14
N SER A 389 -3.69 -15.17 -16.43
CA SER A 389 -2.93 -16.02 -15.52
C SER A 389 -2.42 -15.28 -14.31
N TYR A 390 -2.29 -16.00 -13.19
CA TYR A 390 -1.68 -15.53 -11.95
C TYR A 390 -0.28 -14.95 -12.21
N ARG A 391 0.59 -15.71 -12.87
CA ARG A 391 1.94 -15.29 -13.22
C ARG A 391 1.96 -14.03 -14.09
N GLY A 392 1.04 -13.91 -15.03
CA GLY A 392 0.95 -12.72 -15.88
C GLY A 392 0.62 -11.46 -15.07
N TRP A 393 -0.25 -11.57 -14.06
CA TRP A 393 -0.55 -10.48 -13.15
C TRP A 393 0.67 -10.09 -12.30
N VAL A 394 1.33 -11.09 -11.70
CA VAL A 394 2.54 -10.88 -10.88
C VAL A 394 3.62 -10.14 -11.66
N ARG A 395 3.91 -10.58 -12.89
CA ARG A 395 4.92 -9.96 -13.78
C ARG A 395 4.55 -8.54 -14.17
N HIS A 396 3.27 -8.31 -14.48
CA HIS A 396 2.82 -6.97 -14.85
C HIS A 396 3.01 -5.98 -13.69
N MET A 397 2.59 -6.35 -12.48
CA MET A 397 2.76 -5.48 -11.30
C MET A 397 4.23 -5.18 -11.02
N LEU A 398 5.10 -6.21 -11.08
CA LEU A 398 6.54 -6.01 -10.90
C LEU A 398 7.13 -5.06 -11.93
N PHE A 399 6.75 -5.21 -13.20
CA PHE A 399 7.27 -4.35 -14.26
C PHE A 399 6.76 -2.92 -14.14
N VAL A 400 5.52 -2.71 -13.68
CA VAL A 400 5.01 -1.38 -13.34
C VAL A 400 5.81 -0.75 -12.20
N MET A 401 6.13 -1.51 -11.15
CA MET A 401 6.95 -1.03 -10.04
C MET A 401 8.37 -0.66 -10.51
N ILE A 402 8.99 -1.48 -11.37
CA ILE A 402 10.30 -1.20 -11.98
C ILE A 402 10.25 0.09 -12.81
N ALA A 403 9.21 0.28 -13.63
CA ALA A 403 9.04 1.49 -14.43
C ALA A 403 8.79 2.73 -13.54
N HIS A 404 8.01 2.58 -12.46
CA HIS A 404 7.76 3.65 -11.50
C HIS A 404 9.03 4.13 -10.80
N LEU A 405 9.88 3.20 -10.35
CA LEU A 405 11.17 3.54 -9.73
C LEU A 405 12.05 4.35 -10.69
N PHE A 406 12.18 3.91 -11.95
CA PHE A 406 12.94 4.66 -12.95
C PHE A 406 12.39 6.09 -13.14
N ALA A 407 11.06 6.21 -13.29
CA ALA A 407 10.42 7.51 -13.48
C ALA A 407 10.67 8.46 -12.29
N THR A 408 10.61 7.94 -11.05
CA THR A 408 10.89 8.72 -9.84
C THR A 408 12.37 9.12 -9.74
N GLN A 409 13.31 8.23 -10.15
CA GLN A 409 14.74 8.56 -10.22
C GLN A 409 15.02 9.71 -11.18
N MET A 410 14.45 9.65 -12.38
CA MET A 410 14.63 10.70 -13.37
C MET A 410 14.09 12.04 -12.89
N ARG A 411 12.88 12.05 -12.31
CA ARG A 411 12.30 13.27 -11.74
C ARG A 411 13.22 13.93 -10.71
N GLU A 412 13.76 13.19 -9.77
CA GLU A 412 14.67 13.72 -8.75
C GLU A 412 15.99 14.24 -9.37
N SER A 413 16.49 13.57 -10.40
CA SER A 413 17.69 14.01 -11.14
C SER A 413 17.46 15.35 -11.84
N PHE A 414 16.28 15.55 -12.44
CA PHE A 414 15.94 16.81 -13.12
C PHE A 414 15.71 17.95 -12.14
N LYS A 415 15.05 17.74 -11.00
CA LYS A 415 14.88 18.76 -9.97
C LYS A 415 16.21 19.30 -9.47
N LYS A 416 17.20 18.42 -9.22
CA LYS A 416 18.55 18.81 -8.79
C LYS A 416 19.28 19.66 -9.84
N LYS A 417 19.08 19.38 -11.14
CA LYS A 417 19.71 20.17 -12.22
C LYS A 417 19.08 21.56 -12.39
N GLN A 418 17.82 21.73 -12.00
CA GLN A 418 17.13 23.04 -12.07
C GLN A 418 17.44 23.95 -10.85
N SER A 419 17.92 23.37 -9.74
CA SER A 419 18.28 24.11 -8.52
C SER A 419 19.75 24.54 -8.47
N HIS A 420 20.52 24.25 -9.51
CA HIS A 420 21.90 24.71 -9.77
C HIS A 420 21.95 25.55 -11.06
#